data_b82e26cae2d7780f7d8df86bc5a25d4e
#
_entry.id   b82e26cae2d7780f7d8df86bc5a25d4e
#
_cell.length_a   1.000
_cell.length_b   1.000
_cell.length_c   1.000
_cell.angle_alpha   90.00
_cell.angle_beta   90.00
_cell.angle_gamma   90.00
#
_symmetry.space_group_name_H-M   'P 1'
#
loop_
_entity.id
_entity.type
_entity.pdbx_description
1 polymer ?
#
loop_
_entity_poly.entity_id
_entity_poly.type
_entity_poly.pdbx_seq_one_letter_code
_entity_poly.pdbx_strand_id
1 'polypeptide(L)'
;ADRCAAAVPTDGTWRQLSGDETGALLGDYLARRGATGNFANSLVSSRLLGRIAAHYGLGHEETLTGFKWIARTPELAFGYEEAIGFCPDPNAVRDKDGISTSVVLASLAAECEAAKSSLLDRLDDIYATVGALHTQPLTFRVEDLSLITQAMDKVSATPPTELAGSPVSKVE
;
A
#
# COMPACT_ATOMS: atom_id res chain seq x y z
N ALA A 1 -17.59 5.35 -6.82
CA ALA A 1 -16.79 4.27 -6.24
C ALA A 1 -15.45 4.82 -5.79
N ASP A 2 -15.16 4.71 -4.50
CA ASP A 2 -13.94 5.24 -3.89
C ASP A 2 -12.81 4.19 -3.78
N ARG A 3 -13.10 2.90 -4.04
CA ARG A 3 -12.12 1.80 -3.92
C ARG A 3 -11.96 1.04 -5.22
N CYS A 4 -10.80 0.44 -5.41
CA CYS A 4 -10.47 -0.36 -6.58
C CYS A 4 -9.79 -1.67 -6.14
N ALA A 5 -10.30 -2.80 -6.62
CA ALA A 5 -9.66 -4.11 -6.45
C ALA A 5 -9.20 -4.62 -7.81
N ALA A 6 -8.06 -5.27 -7.84
CA ALA A 6 -7.50 -5.90 -9.03
C ALA A 6 -7.30 -7.40 -8.81
N ALA A 7 -7.48 -8.18 -9.87
CA ALA A 7 -7.13 -9.58 -9.90
C ALA A 7 -6.30 -9.88 -11.16
N VAL A 8 -5.38 -10.81 -11.04
CA VAL A 8 -4.47 -11.23 -12.11
C VAL A 8 -4.60 -12.73 -12.35
N PRO A 9 -4.45 -13.22 -13.59
CA PRO A 9 -4.41 -14.65 -13.87
C PRO A 9 -3.14 -15.27 -13.27
N THR A 10 -3.30 -16.42 -12.63
CA THR A 10 -2.19 -17.19 -12.01
C THR A 10 -2.55 -18.66 -12.07
N ASP A 11 -1.73 -19.49 -12.75
CA ASP A 11 -1.86 -20.95 -12.80
C ASP A 11 -3.28 -21.47 -13.09
N GLY A 12 -3.97 -20.86 -14.07
CA GLY A 12 -5.32 -21.26 -14.47
C GLY A 12 -6.45 -20.77 -13.56
N THR A 13 -6.15 -19.91 -12.59
CA THR A 13 -7.10 -19.26 -11.69
C THR A 13 -6.86 -17.75 -11.64
N TRP A 14 -7.64 -17.02 -10.84
CA TRP A 14 -7.47 -15.59 -10.60
C TRP A 14 -7.01 -15.35 -9.17
N ARG A 15 -5.94 -14.57 -8.99
CA ARG A 15 -5.46 -14.09 -7.70
C ARG A 15 -5.80 -12.60 -7.55
N GLN A 16 -6.52 -12.26 -6.50
CA GLN A 16 -6.71 -10.86 -6.13
C GLN A 16 -5.40 -10.31 -5.56
N LEU A 17 -4.98 -9.16 -6.06
CA LEU A 17 -3.87 -8.40 -5.49
C LEU A 17 -4.30 -7.77 -4.16
N SER A 18 -3.39 -7.75 -3.20
CA SER A 18 -3.60 -6.98 -1.97
C SER A 18 -3.59 -5.48 -2.26
N GLY A 19 -4.08 -4.68 -1.30
CA GLY A 19 -3.98 -3.22 -1.41
C GLY A 19 -2.53 -2.74 -1.44
N ASP A 20 -1.65 -3.39 -0.70
CA ASP A 20 -0.22 -3.07 -0.68
C ASP A 20 0.48 -3.41 -2.00
N GLU A 21 0.17 -4.57 -2.61
CA GLU A 21 0.70 -4.92 -3.94
C GLU A 21 0.22 -3.93 -5.00
N THR A 22 -1.06 -3.60 -4.98
CA THR A 22 -1.64 -2.62 -5.90
C THR A 22 -1.06 -1.23 -5.66
N GLY A 23 -0.89 -0.82 -4.39
CA GLY A 23 -0.27 0.44 -4.02
C GLY A 23 1.18 0.56 -4.49
N ALA A 24 1.96 -0.53 -4.37
CA ALA A 24 3.33 -0.59 -4.87
C ALA A 24 3.39 -0.46 -6.39
N LEU A 25 2.54 -1.18 -7.13
CA LEU A 25 2.46 -1.12 -8.58
C LEU A 25 2.09 0.28 -9.08
N LEU A 26 1.09 0.90 -8.47
CA LEU A 26 0.66 2.27 -8.82
C LEU A 26 1.71 3.30 -8.47
N GLY A 27 2.33 3.21 -7.28
CA GLY A 27 3.40 4.12 -6.86
C GLY A 27 4.60 4.06 -7.79
N ASP A 28 5.06 2.86 -8.12
CA ASP A 28 6.15 2.67 -9.08
C ASP A 28 5.79 3.21 -10.48
N TYR A 29 4.58 2.91 -10.95
CA TYR A 29 4.12 3.39 -12.25
C TYR A 29 4.10 4.91 -12.33
N LEU A 30 3.53 5.58 -11.34
CA LEU A 30 3.45 7.05 -11.31
C LEU A 30 4.85 7.68 -11.18
N ALA A 31 5.73 7.11 -10.35
CA ALA A 31 7.11 7.58 -10.20
C ALA A 31 7.88 7.48 -11.52
N ARG A 32 7.81 6.35 -12.23
CA ARG A 32 8.43 6.16 -13.55
C ARG A 32 7.91 7.16 -14.60
N ARG A 33 6.69 7.62 -14.45
CA ARG A 33 6.08 8.63 -15.35
C ARG A 33 6.33 10.07 -14.92
N GLY A 34 7.22 10.28 -13.96
CA GLY A 34 7.69 11.60 -13.57
C GLY A 34 6.84 12.30 -12.53
N ALA A 35 6.15 11.55 -11.66
CA ALA A 35 5.51 12.13 -10.49
C ALA A 35 6.52 12.94 -9.67
N THR A 36 6.09 14.07 -9.14
CA THR A 36 6.90 14.94 -8.27
C THR A 36 6.12 15.24 -6.99
N GLY A 37 6.82 15.42 -5.87
CA GLY A 37 6.20 15.67 -4.57
C GLY A 37 6.31 14.47 -3.64
N ASN A 38 5.30 14.28 -2.79
CA ASN A 38 5.29 13.27 -1.75
C ASN A 38 4.35 12.11 -2.08
N PHE A 39 4.80 10.90 -1.81
CA PHE A 39 3.94 9.74 -1.69
C PHE A 39 3.52 9.56 -0.23
N ALA A 40 2.33 9.02 0.01
CA ALA A 40 1.88 8.79 1.38
C ALA A 40 1.04 7.50 1.51
N ASN A 41 1.17 6.84 2.64
CA ASN A 41 0.32 5.70 2.99
C ASN A 41 -0.01 5.67 4.48
N SER A 42 -1.01 4.88 4.85
CA SER A 42 -1.32 4.66 6.26
C SER A 42 -0.21 3.86 6.95
N LEU A 43 0.01 4.09 8.22
CA LEU A 43 1.04 3.39 9.02
C LEU A 43 0.83 1.86 9.11
N VAL A 44 -0.37 1.38 8.82
CA VAL A 44 -0.69 -0.06 8.77
C VAL A 44 -0.50 -0.69 7.39
N SER A 45 -0.24 0.13 6.37
CA SER A 45 0.12 -0.31 5.02
C SER A 45 1.60 -0.71 4.94
N SER A 46 2.00 -1.33 3.83
CA SER A 46 3.39 -1.73 3.62
C SER A 46 4.33 -0.53 3.52
N ARG A 47 5.50 -0.64 4.13
CA ARG A 47 6.62 0.32 3.97
C ARG A 47 7.26 0.27 2.57
N LEU A 48 6.76 -0.57 1.69
CA LEU A 48 7.29 -0.71 0.33
C LEU A 48 7.17 0.59 -0.47
N LEU A 49 6.08 1.35 -0.28
CA LEU A 49 5.90 2.63 -0.95
C LEU A 49 7.00 3.64 -0.58
N GLY A 50 7.43 3.67 0.68
CA GLY A 50 8.53 4.52 1.11
C GLY A 50 9.86 4.16 0.44
N ARG A 51 10.13 2.85 0.22
CA ARG A 51 11.30 2.39 -0.52
C ARG A 51 11.23 2.76 -2.00
N ILE A 52 10.06 2.64 -2.61
CA ILE A 52 9.83 3.08 -4.00
C ILE A 52 10.05 4.59 -4.10
N ALA A 53 9.44 5.39 -3.24
CA ALA A 53 9.62 6.84 -3.23
C ALA A 53 11.11 7.23 -3.12
N ALA A 54 11.84 6.63 -2.17
CA ALA A 54 13.27 6.86 -1.98
C ALA A 54 14.10 6.49 -3.23
N HIS A 55 13.75 5.38 -3.91
CA HIS A 55 14.44 4.95 -5.13
C HIS A 55 14.31 5.99 -6.26
N TYR A 56 13.16 6.65 -6.36
CA TYR A 56 12.91 7.69 -7.37
C TYR A 56 13.21 9.12 -6.89
N GLY A 57 13.74 9.28 -5.67
CA GLY A 57 14.06 10.60 -5.11
C GLY A 57 12.84 11.43 -4.72
N LEU A 58 11.71 10.77 -4.45
CA LEU A 58 10.46 11.39 -3.99
C LEU A 58 10.40 11.42 -2.46
N GLY A 59 9.63 12.37 -1.91
CA GLY A 59 9.31 12.37 -0.49
C GLY A 59 8.29 11.28 -0.13
N HIS A 60 8.27 10.88 1.14
CA HIS A 60 7.33 9.88 1.64
C HIS A 60 6.87 10.19 3.06
N GLU A 61 5.59 10.01 3.32
CA GLU A 61 4.99 10.14 4.66
C GLU A 61 4.15 8.91 5.03
N GLU A 62 4.36 8.40 6.25
CA GLU A 62 3.44 7.47 6.90
C GLU A 62 2.47 8.26 7.77
N THR A 63 1.17 8.07 7.56
CA THR A 63 0.13 8.80 8.27
C THR A 63 -0.70 7.87 9.15
N LEU A 64 -1.49 8.45 10.05
CA LEU A 64 -2.53 7.70 10.76
C LEU A 64 -3.52 7.10 9.76
N THR A 65 -4.20 6.03 10.17
CA THR A 65 -5.26 5.38 9.38
C THR A 65 -6.42 6.35 9.14
N GLY A 66 -6.89 6.36 7.91
CA GLY A 66 -7.97 7.22 7.45
C GLY A 66 -7.50 8.23 6.41
N PHE A 67 -8.10 8.18 5.22
CA PHE A 67 -7.65 8.92 4.05
C PHE A 67 -7.57 10.45 4.27
N LYS A 68 -8.35 10.98 5.22
CA LYS A 68 -8.27 12.38 5.65
C LYS A 68 -6.86 12.80 6.10
N TRP A 69 -6.04 11.87 6.56
CA TRP A 69 -4.66 12.13 6.97
C TRP A 69 -3.73 12.11 5.75
N ILE A 70 -3.84 11.08 4.91
CA ILE A 70 -3.11 10.98 3.65
C ILE A 70 -3.35 12.23 2.78
N ALA A 71 -4.61 12.66 2.65
CA ALA A 71 -4.98 13.83 1.87
C ALA A 71 -4.38 15.16 2.38
N ARG A 72 -3.85 15.18 3.61
CA ARG A 72 -3.19 16.38 4.19
C ARG A 72 -1.68 16.42 3.93
N THR A 73 -1.10 15.34 3.40
CA THR A 73 0.32 15.33 3.04
C THR A 73 0.61 16.51 2.08
N PRO A 74 1.59 17.37 2.40
CA PRO A 74 1.99 18.44 1.52
C PRO A 74 2.45 17.90 0.16
N GLU A 75 2.12 18.60 -0.91
CA GLU A 75 2.53 18.22 -2.28
C GLU A 75 2.27 16.74 -2.60
N LEU A 76 1.15 16.20 -2.11
CA LEU A 76 0.77 14.81 -2.34
C LEU A 76 0.70 14.53 -3.85
N ALA A 77 1.47 13.55 -4.31
CA ALA A 77 1.46 13.08 -5.69
C ALA A 77 0.74 11.73 -5.84
N PHE A 78 0.80 10.90 -4.80
CA PHE A 78 0.09 9.61 -4.73
C PHE A 78 -0.12 9.22 -3.27
N GLY A 79 -1.27 8.63 -2.98
CA GLY A 79 -1.54 8.11 -1.64
C GLY A 79 -2.39 6.85 -1.66
N TYR A 80 -2.19 5.95 -0.67
CA TYR A 80 -3.04 4.76 -0.56
C TYR A 80 -3.22 4.26 0.88
N GLU A 81 -4.27 3.49 1.07
CA GLU A 81 -4.54 2.61 2.21
C GLU A 81 -4.59 1.16 1.74
N GLU A 82 -4.05 0.22 2.54
CA GLU A 82 -4.05 -1.23 2.24
C GLU A 82 -5.47 -1.80 2.03
N ALA A 83 -6.47 -1.12 2.57
CA ALA A 83 -7.89 -1.43 2.37
C ALA A 83 -8.40 -1.03 0.97
N ILE A 84 -7.55 -1.18 -0.07
CA ILE A 84 -7.81 -0.94 -1.50
C ILE A 84 -8.30 0.48 -1.83
N GLY A 85 -7.89 1.46 -1.05
CA GLY A 85 -8.17 2.88 -1.29
C GLY A 85 -6.97 3.61 -1.85
N PHE A 86 -7.07 4.19 -3.03
CA PHE A 86 -5.97 4.83 -3.74
C PHE A 86 -6.37 6.22 -4.25
N CYS A 87 -5.42 7.13 -4.26
CA CYS A 87 -5.52 8.48 -4.80
C CYS A 87 -4.39 8.71 -5.81
N PRO A 88 -4.59 8.34 -7.08
CA PRO A 88 -3.54 8.45 -8.10
C PRO A 88 -3.40 9.85 -8.69
N ASP A 89 -4.40 10.72 -8.52
CA ASP A 89 -4.38 12.12 -8.96
C ASP A 89 -5.02 13.04 -7.90
N PRO A 90 -4.24 13.46 -6.89
CA PRO A 90 -4.74 14.34 -5.83
C PRO A 90 -5.17 15.73 -6.29
N ASN A 91 -4.79 16.13 -7.52
CA ASN A 91 -5.21 17.43 -8.07
C ASN A 91 -6.65 17.36 -8.59
N ALA A 92 -7.07 16.22 -9.12
CA ALA A 92 -8.44 15.99 -9.56
C ALA A 92 -9.35 15.61 -8.38
N VAL A 93 -8.96 14.62 -7.59
CA VAL A 93 -9.71 14.14 -6.41
C VAL A 93 -8.74 13.91 -5.26
N ARG A 94 -8.81 14.75 -4.22
CA ARG A 94 -7.92 14.63 -3.05
C ARG A 94 -8.51 13.70 -1.98
N ASP A 95 -8.93 12.55 -2.41
CA ASP A 95 -9.44 11.42 -1.62
C ASP A 95 -9.26 10.14 -2.44
N LYS A 96 -9.71 9.01 -1.90
CA LYS A 96 -9.77 7.74 -2.64
C LYS A 96 -10.64 7.89 -3.88
N ASP A 97 -10.12 7.49 -5.02
CA ASP A 97 -10.85 7.47 -6.27
C ASP A 97 -10.63 6.16 -7.03
N GLY A 98 -11.60 5.25 -6.90
CA GLY A 98 -11.56 3.94 -7.58
C GLY A 98 -11.68 4.05 -9.09
N ILE A 99 -12.26 5.12 -9.61
CA ILE A 99 -12.47 5.31 -11.06
C ILE A 99 -11.13 5.67 -11.72
N SER A 100 -10.47 6.72 -11.27
CA SER A 100 -9.14 7.10 -11.80
C SER A 100 -8.10 6.02 -11.53
N THR A 101 -8.17 5.35 -10.37
CA THR A 101 -7.32 4.19 -10.05
C THR A 101 -7.47 3.07 -11.08
N SER A 102 -8.70 2.74 -11.46
CA SER A 102 -8.96 1.70 -12.47
C SER A 102 -8.36 2.05 -13.84
N VAL A 103 -8.43 3.31 -14.23
CA VAL A 103 -7.83 3.79 -15.50
C VAL A 103 -6.30 3.70 -15.45
N VAL A 104 -5.68 4.15 -14.36
CA VAL A 104 -4.22 4.09 -14.18
C VAL A 104 -3.74 2.64 -14.16
N LEU A 105 -4.44 1.76 -13.43
CA LEU A 105 -4.09 0.35 -13.35
C LEU A 105 -4.25 -0.37 -14.70
N ALA A 106 -5.32 -0.07 -15.44
CA ALA A 106 -5.51 -0.61 -16.79
C ALA A 106 -4.41 -0.13 -17.74
N SER A 107 -3.97 1.12 -17.62
CA SER A 107 -2.85 1.67 -18.40
C SER A 107 -1.53 0.96 -18.09
N LEU A 108 -1.27 0.68 -16.81
CA LEU A 108 -0.10 -0.12 -16.39
C LEU A 108 -0.19 -1.56 -16.94
N ALA A 109 -1.36 -2.20 -16.85
CA ALA A 109 -1.55 -3.55 -17.36
C ALA A 109 -1.31 -3.62 -18.89
N ALA A 110 -1.82 -2.64 -19.64
CA ALA A 110 -1.58 -2.53 -21.09
C ALA A 110 -0.08 -2.30 -21.41
N GLU A 111 0.64 -1.52 -20.59
CA GLU A 111 2.10 -1.33 -20.73
C GLU A 111 2.84 -2.66 -20.51
N CYS A 112 2.46 -3.42 -19.47
CA CYS A 112 3.05 -4.74 -19.22
C CYS A 112 2.77 -5.71 -20.37
N GLU A 113 1.54 -5.78 -20.87
CA GLU A 113 1.18 -6.63 -22.01
C GLU A 113 1.98 -6.28 -23.27
N ALA A 114 2.11 -5.00 -23.59
CA ALA A 114 2.93 -4.54 -24.73
C ALA A 114 4.41 -4.93 -24.58
N ALA A 115 4.92 -5.00 -23.35
CA ALA A 115 6.26 -5.47 -23.04
C ALA A 115 6.36 -7.01 -22.92
N LYS A 116 5.27 -7.76 -23.17
CA LYS A 116 5.17 -9.22 -22.96
C LYS A 116 5.50 -9.65 -21.53
N SER A 117 5.07 -8.86 -20.58
CA SER A 117 5.22 -9.01 -19.14
C SER A 117 3.85 -8.98 -18.47
N SER A 118 3.78 -9.19 -17.18
CA SER A 118 2.57 -9.14 -16.38
C SER A 118 2.71 -8.16 -15.22
N LEU A 119 1.59 -7.86 -14.54
CA LEU A 119 1.62 -7.09 -13.29
C LEU A 119 2.41 -7.82 -12.19
N LEU A 120 2.45 -9.16 -12.21
CA LEU A 120 3.23 -9.95 -11.25
C LEU A 120 4.73 -9.83 -11.54
N ASP A 121 5.15 -9.94 -12.80
CA ASP A 121 6.54 -9.73 -13.18
C ASP A 121 6.99 -8.30 -12.80
N ARG A 122 6.12 -7.30 -12.99
CA ARG A 122 6.43 -5.93 -12.56
C ARG A 122 6.56 -5.82 -11.04
N LEU A 123 5.74 -6.53 -10.27
CA LEU A 123 5.87 -6.56 -8.82
C LEU A 123 7.17 -7.23 -8.38
N ASP A 124 7.58 -8.31 -9.05
CA ASP A 124 8.87 -8.97 -8.81
C ASP A 124 10.05 -8.05 -9.15
N ASP A 125 9.98 -7.26 -10.22
CA ASP A 125 10.97 -6.24 -10.56
C ASP A 125 11.09 -5.17 -9.45
N ILE A 126 9.96 -4.72 -8.90
CA ILE A 126 9.94 -3.78 -7.77
C ILE A 126 10.64 -4.41 -6.57
N TYR A 127 10.30 -5.65 -6.21
CA TYR A 127 10.94 -6.37 -5.11
C TYR A 127 12.44 -6.56 -5.32
N ALA A 128 12.86 -6.88 -6.54
CA ALA A 128 14.28 -7.00 -6.88
C ALA A 128 15.02 -5.67 -6.75
N THR A 129 14.35 -4.55 -7.03
CA THR A 129 14.96 -3.21 -7.05
C THR A 129 15.06 -2.62 -5.63
N VAL A 130 13.99 -2.66 -4.84
CA VAL A 130 13.90 -1.96 -3.55
C VAL A 130 13.82 -2.89 -2.35
N GLY A 131 13.84 -4.20 -2.59
CA GLY A 131 13.71 -5.26 -1.57
C GLY A 131 12.25 -5.61 -1.30
N ALA A 132 11.97 -6.90 -1.12
CA ALA A 132 10.64 -7.42 -0.85
C ALA A 132 10.15 -7.04 0.55
N LEU A 133 8.88 -6.66 0.64
CA LEU A 133 8.13 -6.51 1.89
C LEU A 133 6.74 -7.11 1.66
N HIS A 134 6.45 -8.20 2.37
CA HIS A 134 5.14 -8.83 2.35
C HIS A 134 4.37 -8.49 3.61
N THR A 135 3.12 -8.12 3.43
CA THR A 135 2.17 -7.84 4.51
C THR A 135 0.98 -8.79 4.41
N GLN A 136 0.43 -9.14 5.55
CA GLN A 136 -0.81 -9.91 5.62
C GLN A 136 -1.70 -9.35 6.72
N PRO A 137 -3.02 -9.26 6.51
CA PRO A 137 -3.94 -8.89 7.56
C PRO A 137 -4.07 -10.04 8.57
N LEU A 138 -3.94 -9.71 9.86
CA LEU A 138 -4.26 -10.60 10.95
C LEU A 138 -5.53 -10.09 11.62
N THR A 139 -6.66 -10.76 11.36
CA THR A 139 -7.96 -10.33 11.84
C THR A 139 -8.54 -11.35 12.81
N PHE A 140 -8.89 -10.90 14.00
CA PHE A 140 -9.65 -11.68 14.99
C PHE A 140 -11.08 -11.14 15.06
N ARG A 141 -12.05 -12.06 15.02
CA ARG A 141 -13.46 -11.73 15.28
C ARG A 141 -13.86 -12.35 16.59
N VAL A 142 -14.42 -11.54 17.48
CA VAL A 142 -14.83 -11.96 18.82
C VAL A 142 -16.30 -11.59 19.06
N GLU A 143 -17.04 -12.41 19.79
CA GLU A 143 -18.41 -12.13 20.17
C GLU A 143 -18.44 -11.15 21.37
N ASP A 144 -17.53 -11.33 22.33
CA ASP A 144 -17.37 -10.43 23.47
C ASP A 144 -16.40 -9.29 23.12
N LEU A 145 -16.94 -8.10 22.87
CA LEU A 145 -16.15 -6.92 22.50
C LEU A 145 -15.19 -6.46 23.61
N SER A 146 -15.41 -6.85 24.88
CA SER A 146 -14.49 -6.52 25.98
C SER A 146 -13.10 -7.13 25.78
N LEU A 147 -13.01 -8.26 25.06
CA LEU A 147 -11.75 -8.92 24.73
C LEU A 147 -10.83 -8.04 23.88
N ILE A 148 -11.39 -7.15 23.05
CA ILE A 148 -10.61 -6.22 22.23
C ILE A 148 -9.88 -5.24 23.16
N THR A 149 -10.61 -4.61 24.08
CA THR A 149 -10.02 -3.68 25.05
C THR A 149 -8.96 -4.37 25.91
N GLN A 150 -9.28 -5.54 26.46
CA GLN A 150 -8.34 -6.31 27.28
C GLN A 150 -7.07 -6.69 26.53
N ALA A 151 -7.18 -7.07 25.24
CA ALA A 151 -6.02 -7.40 24.42
C ALA A 151 -5.14 -6.15 24.17
N MET A 152 -5.75 -5.01 23.86
CA MET A 152 -5.04 -3.75 23.66
C MET A 152 -4.35 -3.27 24.93
N ASP A 153 -5.05 -3.32 26.07
CA ASP A 153 -4.48 -2.96 27.37
C ASP A 153 -3.28 -3.85 27.73
N LYS A 154 -3.40 -5.16 27.48
CA LYS A 154 -2.32 -6.11 27.72
C LYS A 154 -1.09 -5.84 26.85
N VAL A 155 -1.28 -5.62 25.53
CA VAL A 155 -0.18 -5.32 24.61
C VAL A 155 0.48 -3.99 24.96
N SER A 156 -0.30 -2.99 25.35
CA SER A 156 0.21 -1.69 25.79
C SER A 156 0.99 -1.76 27.10
N ALA A 157 0.49 -2.52 28.08
CA ALA A 157 1.13 -2.66 29.39
C ALA A 157 2.37 -3.58 29.35
N THR A 158 2.37 -4.57 28.48
CA THR A 158 3.46 -5.56 28.36
C THR A 158 3.70 -5.85 26.87
N PRO A 159 4.32 -4.93 26.15
CA PRO A 159 4.61 -5.13 24.74
C PRO A 159 5.60 -6.30 24.54
N PRO A 160 5.54 -6.99 23.41
CA PRO A 160 6.45 -8.08 23.12
C PRO A 160 7.89 -7.55 23.03
N THR A 161 8.84 -8.29 23.58
CA THR A 161 10.27 -7.98 23.51
C THR A 161 10.96 -8.59 22.30
N GLU A 162 10.28 -9.54 21.64
CA GLU A 162 10.75 -10.24 20.44
C GLU A 162 9.56 -10.50 19.50
N LEU A 163 9.78 -10.33 18.20
CA LEU A 163 8.83 -10.68 17.14
C LEU A 163 9.56 -11.43 16.02
N ALA A 164 9.05 -12.60 15.65
CA ALA A 164 9.59 -13.42 14.56
C ALA A 164 11.12 -13.67 14.66
N GLY A 165 11.63 -13.92 15.88
CA GLY A 165 13.05 -14.16 16.14
C GLY A 165 13.94 -12.92 16.15
N SER A 166 13.35 -11.73 16.06
CA SER A 166 14.07 -10.46 16.12
C SER A 166 13.69 -9.67 17.37
N PRO A 167 14.65 -9.05 18.09
CA PRO A 167 14.34 -8.20 19.23
C PRO A 167 13.54 -6.97 18.79
N VAL A 168 12.53 -6.61 19.59
CA VAL A 168 11.75 -5.38 19.39
C VAL A 168 12.56 -4.21 19.91
N SER A 169 12.94 -3.30 19.02
CA SER A 169 13.76 -2.12 19.36
C SER A 169 12.93 -0.91 19.81
N LYS A 170 11.67 -0.83 19.41
CA LYS A 170 10.78 0.28 19.72
C LYS A 170 9.32 -0.14 19.66
N VAL A 171 8.50 0.42 20.54
CA VAL A 171 7.03 0.35 20.53
C VAL A 171 6.50 1.78 20.56
N GLU A 172 5.60 2.11 19.65
CA GLU A 172 4.96 3.43 19.53
C GLU A 172 3.44 3.32 19.63
#